data_87e1d401598cb71731cf9e52ae89b69d
#
_entry.id   87e1d401598cb71731cf9e52ae89b69d
#
_cell.length_a   1.000
_cell.length_b   1.000
_cell.length_c   1.000
_cell.angle_alpha   90.00
_cell.angle_beta   90.00
_cell.angle_gamma   90.00
#
_symmetry.space_group_name_H-M   'P 1'
#
loop_
_entity.id
_entity.type
_entity.pdbx_description
1 polymer ?
#
loop_
_entity_poly.entity_id
_entity_poly.type
_entity_poly.pdbx_seq_one_letter_code
_entity_poly.pdbx_strand_id
1 'polypeptide(L)'
;MCHNRLFGRLARGLHRTGIAPTPYNDLLARRRFFVDAVRGGMAELRGEEARHLTRVLRAEAGQRYEISDGQSAYLAEIAEARGPHVVFRVIEPLDTPATALHITLCAALIKFDRFEWIVEKATELGVERILPVEAERSGKGRLEASRKRTERWARIARESSQQARRVRAPEISPAVRFERSLAEEADYRYFLEEGDAPPLLRVLRALPAGRTSASRAALLTGPEGGWTDGERQLAAAAGWQPVSLGPQVLRAETAAITAIAVIINAWIA
;
A
#
# COMPACT_ATOMS: atom_id res chain seq x y z
N MET A 1 -5.74 -53.82 3.67
CA MET A 1 -4.92 -54.40 2.57
C MET A 1 -5.12 -53.54 1.33
N CYS A 2 -4.00 -53.08 0.74
CA CYS A 2 -3.88 -52.49 -0.62
C CYS A 2 -4.63 -51.18 -0.86
N HIS A 3 -4.07 -50.05 -1.30
CA HIS A 3 -2.88 -49.85 -2.15
C HIS A 3 -2.33 -48.43 -1.97
N ASN A 4 -1.13 -48.33 -1.54
CA ASN A 4 -0.30 -47.15 -1.64
C ASN A 4 0.71 -47.39 -2.77
N ARG A 5 0.51 -46.83 -3.98
CA ARG A 5 1.50 -46.72 -5.06
C ARG A 5 0.89 -45.94 -6.24
N LEU A 6 1.16 -44.63 -6.27
CA LEU A 6 1.15 -43.87 -7.56
C LEU A 6 1.61 -42.39 -7.29
N PHE A 7 2.74 -42.21 -6.68
CA PHE A 7 3.47 -40.93 -6.72
C PHE A 7 4.97 -41.19 -6.76
N GLY A 8 5.41 -41.71 -7.87
CA GLY A 8 6.83 -41.87 -8.11
C GLY A 8 7.10 -41.89 -9.60
N ARG A 9 7.29 -40.69 -10.21
CA ARG A 9 8.11 -40.42 -11.41
C ARG A 9 7.64 -39.12 -12.09
N LEU A 10 8.14 -37.97 -11.63
CA LEU A 10 8.29 -36.75 -12.45
C LEU A 10 9.16 -35.74 -11.65
N ALA A 11 10.36 -36.18 -11.35
CA ALA A 11 11.38 -35.30 -10.79
C ALA A 11 12.73 -35.61 -11.41
N ARG A 12 12.91 -35.23 -12.67
CA ARG A 12 14.24 -35.09 -13.27
C ARG A 12 14.17 -33.98 -14.30
N GLY A 13 14.82 -32.86 -14.00
CA GLY A 13 15.14 -31.84 -15.00
C GLY A 13 14.84 -30.41 -14.60
N LEU A 14 15.30 -29.94 -13.43
CA LEU A 14 15.50 -28.52 -13.20
C LEU A 14 16.92 -28.34 -12.67
N HIS A 15 17.73 -27.67 -13.44
CA HIS A 15 19.09 -27.29 -13.08
C HIS A 15 19.07 -26.54 -11.75
N ARG A 16 19.74 -27.10 -10.76
CA ARG A 16 20.07 -26.47 -9.48
C ARG A 16 21.04 -25.32 -9.74
N THR A 17 20.52 -24.11 -9.84
CA THR A 17 21.31 -22.95 -9.45
C THR A 17 21.43 -23.02 -7.93
N GLY A 18 22.66 -23.21 -7.47
CA GLY A 18 22.98 -23.42 -6.06
C GLY A 18 22.78 -22.12 -5.26
N ILE A 19 21.58 -21.90 -4.78
CA ILE A 19 21.32 -20.99 -3.66
C ILE A 19 21.29 -21.89 -2.44
N ALA A 20 22.35 -21.79 -1.62
CA ALA A 20 22.37 -22.44 -0.31
C ALA A 20 21.15 -21.96 0.50
N PRO A 21 20.45 -22.85 1.22
CA PRO A 21 19.33 -22.42 2.07
C PRO A 21 19.88 -21.49 3.14
N THR A 22 19.43 -20.24 3.13
CA THR A 22 19.74 -19.24 4.14
C THR A 22 19.26 -19.78 5.50
N PRO A 23 20.06 -19.80 6.55
CA PRO A 23 19.66 -20.34 7.84
C PRO A 23 18.43 -19.59 8.37
N TYR A 24 17.52 -20.31 9.01
CA TYR A 24 16.21 -19.85 9.49
C TYR A 24 16.27 -18.57 10.38
N ASN A 25 17.41 -18.25 10.97
CA ASN A 25 17.64 -17.02 11.74
C ASN A 25 17.71 -15.74 10.89
N ASP A 26 17.99 -15.80 9.59
CA ASP A 26 17.96 -14.65 8.70
C ASP A 26 16.51 -14.20 8.34
N LEU A 27 15.51 -15.02 8.66
CA LEU A 27 14.10 -14.72 8.43
C LEU A 27 13.49 -13.75 9.46
N LEU A 28 14.20 -13.41 10.53
CA LEU A 28 13.70 -12.49 11.58
C LEU A 28 13.74 -11.01 11.17
N ALA A 29 14.51 -10.65 10.17
CA ALA A 29 14.61 -9.28 9.67
C ALA A 29 13.59 -9.01 8.55
N ARG A 30 12.30 -9.26 8.80
CA ARG A 30 11.27 -9.08 7.76
C ARG A 30 10.76 -7.64 7.62
N ARG A 31 11.32 -6.67 8.32
CA ARG A 31 10.94 -5.26 8.27
C ARG A 31 11.99 -4.48 7.50
N ARG A 32 11.54 -3.63 6.56
CA ARG A 32 12.41 -2.73 5.81
C ARG A 32 12.46 -1.37 6.50
N PHE A 33 13.66 -0.87 6.77
CA PHE A 33 13.84 0.45 7.38
C PHE A 33 14.05 1.51 6.30
N PHE A 34 13.43 2.67 6.46
CA PHE A 34 13.62 3.79 5.56
C PHE A 34 14.78 4.65 6.03
N VAL A 35 15.74 4.86 5.15
CA VAL A 35 16.90 5.75 5.33
C VAL A 35 16.80 6.94 4.39
N ASP A 36 17.46 8.04 4.72
CA ASP A 36 17.38 9.25 3.90
C ASP A 36 18.14 9.09 2.56
N ALA A 37 19.26 8.40 2.57
CA ALA A 37 20.06 8.13 1.38
C ALA A 37 21.06 6.99 1.61
N VAL A 38 21.42 6.34 0.52
CA VAL A 38 22.60 5.46 0.44
C VAL A 38 23.73 6.19 -0.27
N ARG A 39 24.88 6.36 0.38
CA ARG A 39 26.04 7.05 -0.18
C ARG A 39 27.33 6.23 0.06
N GLY A 40 28.08 5.95 -1.00
CA GLY A 40 29.33 5.19 -0.88
C GLY A 40 29.14 3.80 -0.26
N GLY A 41 27.97 3.17 -0.45
CA GLY A 41 27.65 1.88 0.15
C GLY A 41 27.27 1.93 1.65
N MET A 42 27.06 3.11 2.21
CA MET A 42 26.67 3.33 3.60
C MET A 42 25.33 4.06 3.68
N ALA A 43 24.57 3.79 4.76
CA ALA A 43 23.34 4.49 5.08
C ALA A 43 23.21 4.71 6.58
N GLU A 44 22.50 5.76 6.97
CA GLU A 44 22.28 6.07 8.36
C GLU A 44 20.79 6.08 8.70
N LEU A 45 20.46 5.53 9.85
CA LEU A 45 19.15 5.62 10.48
C LEU A 45 19.28 6.40 11.78
N ARG A 46 18.45 7.44 11.94
CA ARG A 46 18.52 8.34 13.10
C ARG A 46 17.18 8.48 13.82
N GLY A 47 17.22 8.99 15.03
CA GLY A 47 16.03 9.37 15.79
C GLY A 47 15.27 8.20 16.39
N GLU A 48 13.95 8.26 16.35
CA GLU A 48 13.03 7.30 17.00
C GLU A 48 13.15 5.90 16.39
N GLU A 49 13.28 5.78 15.08
CA GLU A 49 13.42 4.48 14.42
C GLU A 49 14.74 3.78 14.79
N ALA A 50 15.84 4.53 14.89
CA ALA A 50 17.10 3.99 15.37
C ALA A 50 17.01 3.55 16.85
N ARG A 51 16.32 4.34 17.69
CA ARG A 51 16.04 3.92 19.08
C ARG A 51 15.17 2.67 19.16
N HIS A 52 14.16 2.57 18.31
CA HIS A 52 13.33 1.36 18.23
C HIS A 52 14.18 0.16 17.83
N LEU A 53 15.02 0.28 16.82
CA LEU A 53 15.91 -0.78 16.35
C LEU A 53 16.89 -1.23 17.45
N THR A 54 17.52 -0.28 18.15
CA THR A 54 18.54 -0.60 19.16
C THR A 54 17.95 -1.04 20.50
N ARG A 55 16.86 -0.42 20.98
CA ARG A 55 16.31 -0.67 22.30
C ARG A 55 15.25 -1.77 22.32
N VAL A 56 14.35 -1.80 21.32
CA VAL A 56 13.23 -2.74 21.27
C VAL A 56 13.65 -4.03 20.56
N LEU A 57 14.24 -3.89 19.37
CA LEU A 57 14.70 -5.04 18.58
C LEU A 57 16.09 -5.52 19.01
N ARG A 58 16.79 -4.77 19.87
CA ARG A 58 18.13 -5.08 20.39
C ARG A 58 19.13 -5.41 19.28
N ALA A 59 19.04 -4.65 18.21
CA ALA A 59 19.87 -4.86 17.04
C ALA A 59 21.35 -4.56 17.35
N GLU A 60 22.23 -5.42 16.86
CA GLU A 60 23.67 -5.39 17.11
C GLU A 60 24.44 -5.35 15.79
N ALA A 61 25.69 -4.91 15.84
CA ALA A 61 26.61 -4.93 14.71
C ALA A 61 26.73 -6.35 14.10
N GLY A 62 26.79 -6.46 12.78
CA GLY A 62 26.80 -7.71 12.04
C GLY A 62 25.43 -8.27 11.69
N GLN A 63 24.33 -7.80 12.29
CA GLN A 63 22.99 -8.22 11.93
C GLN A 63 22.57 -7.56 10.59
N ARG A 64 21.74 -8.28 9.83
CA ARG A 64 21.30 -7.86 8.49
C ARG A 64 19.85 -7.44 8.49
N TYR A 65 19.57 -6.35 7.78
CA TYR A 65 18.24 -5.78 7.61
C TYR A 65 18.04 -5.31 6.17
N GLU A 66 16.79 -5.25 5.75
CA GLU A 66 16.44 -4.55 4.53
C GLU A 66 16.32 -3.05 4.82
N ILE A 67 16.92 -2.25 3.97
CA ILE A 67 16.79 -0.78 4.00
C ILE A 67 16.30 -0.26 2.66
N SER A 68 15.71 0.93 2.65
CA SER A 68 15.31 1.63 1.43
C SER A 68 15.55 3.13 1.56
N ASP A 69 16.02 3.74 0.48
CA ASP A 69 16.20 5.20 0.34
C ASP A 69 15.02 5.87 -0.38
N GLY A 70 13.91 5.15 -0.57
CA GLY A 70 12.72 5.61 -1.28
C GLY A 70 12.76 5.42 -2.80
N GLN A 71 13.90 5.03 -3.36
CA GLN A 71 14.08 4.72 -4.79
C GLN A 71 14.43 3.25 -5.01
N SER A 72 15.28 2.70 -4.15
CA SER A 72 15.79 1.34 -4.22
C SER A 72 15.77 0.69 -2.84
N ALA A 73 15.77 -0.63 -2.82
CA ALA A 73 15.91 -1.41 -1.61
C ALA A 73 17.24 -2.18 -1.61
N TYR A 74 17.77 -2.39 -0.43
CA TYR A 74 19.07 -3.03 -0.25
C TYR A 74 19.03 -3.98 0.95
N LEU A 75 19.77 -5.08 0.85
CA LEU A 75 20.22 -5.84 1.99
C LEU A 75 21.43 -5.13 2.59
N ALA A 76 21.40 -4.84 3.87
CA ALA A 76 22.46 -4.13 4.56
C ALA A 76 22.78 -4.76 5.91
N GLU A 77 24.01 -4.65 6.35
CA GLU A 77 24.50 -5.10 7.64
C GLU A 77 24.71 -3.91 8.56
N ILE A 78 24.33 -4.02 9.80
CA ILE A 78 24.63 -3.02 10.82
C ILE A 78 26.14 -2.96 11.04
N ALA A 79 26.76 -1.85 10.67
CA ALA A 79 28.16 -1.57 10.98
C ALA A 79 28.32 -1.01 12.39
N GLU A 80 27.37 -0.19 12.85
CA GLU A 80 27.36 0.42 14.16
C GLU A 80 25.94 0.66 14.64
N ALA A 81 25.65 0.37 15.92
CA ALA A 81 24.36 0.60 16.58
C ALA A 81 24.57 1.29 17.92
N ARG A 82 24.26 2.60 18.01
CA ARG A 82 24.44 3.40 19.22
C ARG A 82 23.20 4.26 19.51
N GLY A 83 22.29 3.74 20.30
CA GLY A 83 21.10 4.48 20.75
C GLY A 83 20.26 5.06 19.60
N PRO A 84 20.24 6.39 19.39
CA PRO A 84 19.45 7.02 18.35
C PRO A 84 20.13 7.06 16.97
N HIS A 85 21.23 6.34 16.77
CA HIS A 85 22.01 6.31 15.54
C HIS A 85 22.45 4.89 15.20
N VAL A 86 22.11 4.46 14.00
CA VAL A 86 22.51 3.17 13.42
C VAL A 86 23.12 3.42 12.06
N VAL A 87 24.27 2.82 11.80
CA VAL A 87 24.96 2.88 10.51
C VAL A 87 24.85 1.52 9.86
N PHE A 88 24.41 1.50 8.62
CA PHE A 88 24.33 0.34 7.76
C PHE A 88 25.41 0.36 6.69
N ARG A 89 25.99 -0.80 6.41
CA ARG A 89 26.80 -1.06 5.23
C ARG A 89 25.97 -1.88 4.25
N VAL A 90 25.76 -1.40 3.05
CA VAL A 90 25.06 -2.11 1.98
C VAL A 90 25.86 -3.35 1.58
N ILE A 91 25.17 -4.48 1.49
CA ILE A 91 25.73 -5.74 0.99
C ILE A 91 25.40 -5.87 -0.50
N GLU A 92 24.11 -5.73 -0.85
CA GLU A 92 23.64 -5.90 -2.22
C GLU A 92 22.31 -5.15 -2.44
N PRO A 93 22.00 -4.73 -3.66
CA PRO A 93 20.65 -4.27 -4.00
C PRO A 93 19.66 -5.43 -3.97
N LEU A 94 18.41 -5.13 -3.62
CA LEU A 94 17.31 -6.09 -3.65
C LEU A 94 16.42 -5.82 -4.86
N ASP A 95 16.05 -6.89 -5.56
CA ASP A 95 15.01 -6.81 -6.57
C ASP A 95 13.69 -6.42 -5.91
N THR A 96 13.09 -5.37 -6.41
CA THR A 96 11.77 -4.93 -5.98
C THR A 96 10.79 -5.11 -7.13
N PRO A 97 9.65 -5.77 -6.89
CA PRO A 97 8.64 -5.89 -7.93
C PRO A 97 8.27 -4.51 -8.47
N ALA A 98 8.23 -4.38 -9.79
CA ALA A 98 7.74 -3.16 -10.41
C ALA A 98 6.30 -2.89 -9.96
N THR A 99 5.97 -1.63 -9.73
CA THR A 99 4.58 -1.23 -9.47
C THR A 99 3.73 -1.59 -10.69
N ALA A 100 2.72 -2.43 -10.50
CA ALA A 100 1.87 -2.84 -11.62
C ALA A 100 0.95 -1.72 -12.10
N LEU A 101 0.55 -0.83 -11.18
CA LEU A 101 -0.40 0.26 -11.41
C LEU A 101 -0.21 1.33 -10.32
N HIS A 102 -0.22 2.60 -10.70
CA HIS A 102 -0.23 3.71 -9.76
C HIS A 102 -1.66 4.01 -9.28
N ILE A 103 -1.94 3.78 -8.00
CA ILE A 103 -3.28 3.98 -7.43
C ILE A 103 -3.29 5.18 -6.49
N THR A 104 -4.21 6.12 -6.77
CA THR A 104 -4.66 7.15 -5.83
C THR A 104 -5.99 6.70 -5.19
N LEU A 105 -6.02 6.58 -3.88
CA LEU A 105 -7.25 6.36 -3.13
C LEU A 105 -7.81 7.69 -2.64
N CYS A 106 -8.94 8.12 -3.17
CA CYS A 106 -9.74 9.23 -2.69
C CYS A 106 -10.76 8.67 -1.69
N ALA A 107 -10.45 8.68 -0.39
CA ALA A 107 -11.27 8.07 0.63
C ALA A 107 -12.09 9.10 1.41
N ALA A 108 -13.41 8.91 1.46
CA ALA A 108 -14.25 9.76 2.27
C ALA A 108 -13.83 9.70 3.76
N LEU A 109 -13.83 10.86 4.41
CA LEU A 109 -13.55 10.97 5.84
C LEU A 109 -14.67 10.29 6.65
N ILE A 110 -14.33 9.21 7.31
CA ILE A 110 -15.15 8.44 8.24
C ILE A 110 -14.62 8.59 9.66
N LYS A 111 -15.08 7.81 10.64
CA LYS A 111 -14.48 7.79 11.98
C LYS A 111 -12.99 7.54 11.87
N PHE A 112 -12.19 8.33 12.61
CA PHE A 112 -10.73 8.33 12.40
C PHE A 112 -10.03 7.01 12.72
N ASP A 113 -10.51 6.24 13.68
CA ASP A 113 -10.04 4.88 13.95
C ASP A 113 -10.21 3.96 12.74
N ARG A 114 -11.33 4.08 12.04
CA ARG A 114 -11.59 3.33 10.81
C ARG A 114 -10.83 3.87 9.60
N PHE A 115 -10.67 5.19 9.53
CA PHE A 115 -9.85 5.81 8.50
C PHE A 115 -8.37 5.40 8.64
N GLU A 116 -7.87 5.26 9.87
CA GLU A 116 -6.52 4.74 10.15
C GLU A 116 -6.36 3.31 9.62
N TRP A 117 -7.40 2.50 9.71
CA TRP A 117 -7.43 1.16 9.09
C TRP A 117 -7.33 1.23 7.56
N ILE A 118 -8.06 2.17 6.93
CA ILE A 118 -7.94 2.39 5.48
C ILE A 118 -6.50 2.75 5.13
N VAL A 119 -5.89 3.68 5.84
CA VAL A 119 -4.50 4.11 5.61
C VAL A 119 -3.54 2.92 5.72
N GLU A 120 -3.65 2.13 6.78
CA GLU A 120 -2.82 0.95 7.01
C GLU A 120 -2.96 -0.05 5.87
N LYS A 121 -4.18 -0.50 5.57
CA LYS A 121 -4.41 -1.58 4.61
C LYS A 121 -4.24 -1.14 3.14
N ALA A 122 -4.61 0.10 2.81
CA ALA A 122 -4.31 0.65 1.49
C ALA A 122 -2.79 0.73 1.24
N THR A 123 -2.04 1.06 2.28
CA THR A 123 -0.57 1.04 2.22
C THR A 123 -0.03 -0.36 1.97
N GLU A 124 -0.48 -1.37 2.72
CA GLU A 124 -0.08 -2.77 2.51
C GLU A 124 -0.39 -3.26 1.09
N LEU A 125 -1.53 -2.84 0.54
CA LEU A 125 -1.97 -3.18 -0.81
C LEU A 125 -1.26 -2.38 -1.92
N GLY A 126 -0.35 -1.46 -1.60
CA GLY A 126 0.47 -0.81 -2.62
C GLY A 126 -0.05 0.53 -3.14
N VAL A 127 -1.08 1.13 -2.55
CA VAL A 127 -1.56 2.48 -2.92
C VAL A 127 -0.40 3.48 -2.81
N GLU A 128 -0.27 4.36 -3.80
CA GLU A 128 0.80 5.37 -3.83
C GLU A 128 0.42 6.69 -3.19
N ARG A 129 -0.85 7.06 -3.24
CA ARG A 129 -1.36 8.28 -2.64
C ARG A 129 -2.73 8.06 -2.02
N ILE A 130 -2.94 8.63 -0.84
CA ILE A 130 -4.22 8.65 -0.15
C ILE A 130 -4.65 10.11 -0.02
N LEU A 131 -5.77 10.43 -0.63
CA LEU A 131 -6.42 11.74 -0.59
C LEU A 131 -7.68 11.64 0.28
N PRO A 132 -7.66 12.14 1.52
CA PRO A 132 -8.84 12.18 2.36
C PRO A 132 -9.87 13.17 1.79
N VAL A 133 -11.14 12.79 1.71
CA VAL A 133 -12.21 13.55 1.06
C VAL A 133 -13.34 13.84 2.06
N GLU A 134 -13.75 15.10 2.20
CA GLU A 134 -14.96 15.45 2.90
C GLU A 134 -16.16 15.33 1.95
N ALA A 135 -16.91 14.26 2.07
CA ALA A 135 -18.19 14.05 1.42
C ALA A 135 -19.33 14.71 2.26
N GLU A 136 -20.47 14.96 1.65
CA GLU A 136 -21.61 15.59 2.32
C GLU A 136 -22.03 14.83 3.59
N ARG A 137 -21.97 13.50 3.55
CA ARG A 137 -22.33 12.61 4.68
C ARG A 137 -21.12 12.15 5.51
N SER A 138 -19.98 12.80 5.39
CA SER A 138 -18.78 12.48 6.18
C SER A 138 -18.86 12.87 7.66
N GLY A 139 -19.89 13.59 8.07
CA GLY A 139 -20.03 14.10 9.44
C GLY A 139 -19.33 15.46 9.63
N LYS A 140 -20.00 16.34 10.37
CA LYS A 140 -19.60 17.74 10.55
C LYS A 140 -18.22 17.89 11.18
N GLY A 141 -17.43 18.82 10.65
CA GLY A 141 -16.11 19.21 11.20
C GLY A 141 -14.98 18.20 10.97
N ARG A 142 -15.20 17.13 10.20
CA ARG A 142 -14.15 16.13 9.94
C ARG A 142 -13.01 16.68 9.11
N LEU A 143 -13.29 17.55 8.14
CA LEU A 143 -12.25 18.20 7.33
C LEU A 143 -11.27 18.99 8.22
N GLU A 144 -11.78 19.82 9.11
CA GLU A 144 -10.91 20.60 10.00
C GLU A 144 -10.16 19.71 10.98
N ALA A 145 -10.86 18.73 11.58
CA ALA A 145 -10.23 17.79 12.51
C ALA A 145 -9.17 16.89 11.84
N SER A 146 -9.30 16.60 10.54
CA SER A 146 -8.36 15.79 9.78
C SER A 146 -6.98 16.41 9.66
N ARG A 147 -6.89 17.74 9.65
CA ARG A 147 -5.60 18.48 9.59
C ARG A 147 -4.66 18.07 10.70
N LYS A 148 -5.19 17.83 11.91
CA LYS A 148 -4.41 17.38 13.08
C LYS A 148 -4.05 15.89 13.02
N ARG A 149 -4.56 15.16 12.05
CA ARG A 149 -4.34 13.72 11.89
C ARG A 149 -3.35 13.36 10.79
N THR A 150 -3.03 14.28 9.89
CA THR A 150 -2.18 14.03 8.72
C THR A 150 -0.81 13.44 9.13
N GLU A 151 -0.16 13.99 10.14
CA GLU A 151 1.12 13.45 10.64
C GLU A 151 0.98 12.03 11.20
N ARG A 152 -0.10 11.76 11.93
CA ARG A 152 -0.39 10.43 12.45
C ARG A 152 -0.64 9.42 11.33
N TRP A 153 -1.41 9.80 10.31
CA TRP A 153 -1.65 8.96 9.14
C TRP A 153 -0.37 8.70 8.34
N ALA A 154 0.46 9.71 8.15
CA ALA A 154 1.77 9.54 7.52
C ALA A 154 2.67 8.56 8.29
N ARG A 155 2.63 8.60 9.63
CA ARG A 155 3.36 7.64 10.48
C ARG A 155 2.81 6.21 10.31
N ILE A 156 1.48 6.02 10.34
CA ILE A 156 0.84 4.71 10.09
C ILE A 156 1.25 4.18 8.72
N ALA A 157 1.15 5.01 7.67
CA ALA A 157 1.56 4.65 6.33
C ALA A 157 3.05 4.24 6.25
N ARG A 158 3.93 4.96 6.96
CA ARG A 158 5.35 4.62 7.04
C ARG A 158 5.59 3.26 7.73
N GLU A 159 4.96 3.04 8.88
CA GLU A 159 5.08 1.78 9.62
C GLU A 159 4.55 0.58 8.82
N SER A 160 3.39 0.73 8.19
CA SER A 160 2.80 -0.29 7.31
C SER A 160 3.66 -0.57 6.08
N SER A 161 4.25 0.48 5.49
CA SER A 161 5.17 0.33 4.36
C SER A 161 6.41 -0.46 4.72
N GLN A 162 6.98 -0.23 5.89
CA GLN A 162 8.13 -0.97 6.40
C GLN A 162 7.80 -2.46 6.56
N GLN A 163 6.63 -2.77 7.13
CA GLN A 163 6.18 -4.15 7.31
C GLN A 163 5.85 -4.83 5.97
N ALA A 164 5.21 -4.12 5.06
CA ALA A 164 4.88 -4.61 3.71
C ALA A 164 6.08 -4.61 2.76
N ARG A 165 7.28 -4.24 3.23
CA ARG A 165 8.54 -4.16 2.45
C ARG A 165 8.43 -3.29 1.21
N ARG A 166 7.67 -2.20 1.31
CA ARG A 166 7.59 -1.23 0.23
C ARG A 166 8.91 -0.46 0.11
N VAL A 167 9.21 0.02 -1.09
CA VAL A 167 10.36 0.91 -1.32
C VAL A 167 10.13 2.28 -0.71
N ARG A 168 8.86 2.74 -0.75
CA ARG A 168 8.45 4.04 -0.20
C ARG A 168 7.05 3.97 0.41
N ALA A 169 6.79 4.86 1.35
CA ALA A 169 5.45 5.06 1.88
C ALA A 169 4.57 5.81 0.87
N PRO A 170 3.25 5.60 0.89
CA PRO A 170 2.34 6.43 0.11
C PRO A 170 2.36 7.87 0.60
N GLU A 171 2.05 8.79 -0.30
CA GLU A 171 1.75 10.17 0.06
C GLU A 171 0.41 10.25 0.78
N ILE A 172 0.37 10.93 1.92
CA ILE A 172 -0.88 11.32 2.57
C ILE A 172 -1.14 12.78 2.25
N SER A 173 -2.04 13.04 1.32
CA SER A 173 -2.38 14.39 0.91
C SER A 173 -3.24 15.11 1.97
N PRO A 174 -3.20 16.44 2.04
CA PRO A 174 -4.17 17.19 2.82
C PRO A 174 -5.61 16.87 2.39
N ALA A 175 -6.51 16.79 3.36
CA ALA A 175 -7.92 16.52 3.08
C ALA A 175 -8.56 17.65 2.25
N VAL A 176 -9.44 17.28 1.33
CA VAL A 176 -10.15 18.19 0.44
C VAL A 176 -11.65 17.96 0.49
N ARG A 177 -12.43 18.92 0.01
CA ARG A 177 -13.86 18.73 -0.24
C ARG A 177 -14.08 17.84 -1.46
N PHE A 178 -15.24 17.18 -1.50
CA PHE A 178 -15.61 16.24 -2.55
C PHE A 178 -15.41 16.80 -3.96
N GLU A 179 -15.87 18.02 -4.23
CA GLU A 179 -15.81 18.64 -5.55
C GLU A 179 -14.35 18.76 -6.04
N ARG A 180 -13.43 19.06 -5.11
CA ARG A 180 -12.00 19.18 -5.45
C ARG A 180 -11.36 17.83 -5.76
N SER A 181 -11.85 16.75 -5.15
CA SER A 181 -11.34 15.41 -5.42
C SER A 181 -11.69 14.90 -6.83
N LEU A 182 -12.74 15.46 -7.44
CA LEU A 182 -13.17 15.08 -8.79
C LEU A 182 -12.17 15.50 -9.89
N ALA A 183 -11.30 16.47 -9.60
CA ALA A 183 -10.23 16.92 -10.48
C ALA A 183 -9.00 15.98 -10.47
N GLU A 184 -9.05 14.86 -9.74
CA GLU A 184 -7.94 13.90 -9.72
C GLU A 184 -7.66 13.33 -11.11
N GLU A 185 -6.42 13.48 -11.56
CA GLU A 185 -5.99 13.04 -12.89
C GLU A 185 -5.53 11.57 -12.84
N ALA A 186 -6.23 10.73 -13.60
CA ALA A 186 -5.90 9.32 -13.77
C ALA A 186 -6.46 8.82 -15.11
N ASP A 187 -5.85 7.77 -15.67
CA ASP A 187 -6.33 7.10 -16.88
C ASP A 187 -7.67 6.40 -16.64
N TYR A 188 -7.85 5.91 -15.40
CA TYR A 188 -9.03 5.19 -14.96
C TYR A 188 -9.54 5.79 -13.65
N ARG A 189 -10.79 6.26 -13.63
CA ARG A 189 -11.41 6.90 -12.47
C ARG A 189 -12.65 6.14 -12.07
N TYR A 190 -12.60 5.47 -10.91
CA TYR A 190 -13.67 4.63 -10.40
C TYR A 190 -14.35 5.28 -9.20
N PHE A 191 -15.67 5.36 -9.27
CA PHE A 191 -16.55 5.85 -8.22
C PHE A 191 -17.27 4.66 -7.60
N LEU A 192 -16.92 4.31 -6.36
CA LEU A 192 -17.47 3.14 -5.69
C LEU A 192 -18.87 3.43 -5.17
N GLU A 193 -19.84 2.64 -5.61
CA GLU A 193 -21.26 2.79 -5.38
C GLU A 193 -21.84 1.54 -4.71
N GLU A 194 -22.87 1.75 -3.86
CA GLU A 194 -23.62 0.66 -3.22
C GLU A 194 -24.83 0.19 -4.04
N GLY A 195 -25.27 1.01 -5.03
CA GLY A 195 -26.45 0.78 -5.83
C GLY A 195 -26.22 0.03 -7.13
N ASP A 196 -27.09 0.27 -8.11
CA ASP A 196 -27.06 -0.33 -9.44
C ASP A 196 -25.88 0.20 -10.28
N ALA A 197 -24.70 -0.33 -10.01
CA ALA A 197 -23.50 -0.07 -10.78
C ALA A 197 -22.89 -1.40 -11.25
N PRO A 198 -22.18 -1.40 -12.40
CA PRO A 198 -21.55 -2.62 -12.88
C PRO A 198 -20.48 -3.11 -11.87
N PRO A 199 -20.38 -4.44 -11.69
CA PRO A 199 -19.35 -4.99 -10.82
C PRO A 199 -17.94 -4.57 -11.26
N LEU A 200 -17.13 -4.07 -10.33
CA LEU A 200 -15.77 -3.58 -10.57
C LEU A 200 -14.92 -4.57 -11.38
N LEU A 201 -14.93 -5.84 -11.00
CA LEU A 201 -14.17 -6.86 -11.71
C LEU A 201 -14.61 -7.03 -13.17
N ARG A 202 -15.92 -6.86 -13.46
CA ARG A 202 -16.43 -6.90 -14.83
C ARG A 202 -15.91 -5.71 -15.65
N VAL A 203 -15.90 -4.54 -15.07
CA VAL A 203 -15.36 -3.32 -15.70
C VAL A 203 -13.86 -3.48 -15.99
N LEU A 204 -13.09 -3.96 -15.02
CA LEU A 204 -11.64 -4.17 -15.16
C LEU A 204 -11.29 -5.21 -16.25
N ARG A 205 -12.10 -6.28 -16.39
CA ARG A 205 -11.92 -7.30 -17.44
C ARG A 205 -12.24 -6.79 -18.84
N ALA A 206 -13.09 -5.78 -18.95
CA ALA A 206 -13.44 -5.17 -20.23
C ALA A 206 -12.42 -4.11 -20.70
N LEU A 207 -11.41 -3.77 -19.89
CA LEU A 207 -10.38 -2.85 -20.29
C LEU A 207 -9.54 -3.39 -21.45
N PRO A 208 -9.10 -2.53 -22.39
CA PRO A 208 -8.30 -2.97 -23.52
C PRO A 208 -6.97 -3.58 -23.09
N ALA A 209 -6.43 -4.46 -23.91
CA ALA A 209 -5.06 -4.93 -23.79
C ALA A 209 -4.12 -3.73 -24.01
N GLY A 210 -3.12 -3.54 -23.14
CA GLY A 210 -2.20 -2.38 -23.23
C GLY A 210 -2.04 -1.65 -21.90
N ARG A 211 -2.60 -2.21 -20.83
CA ARG A 211 -2.31 -1.77 -19.45
C ARG A 211 -0.81 -1.87 -19.19
N THR A 212 -0.23 -0.83 -18.63
CA THR A 212 1.20 -0.76 -18.33
C THR A 212 1.42 -0.43 -16.87
N SER A 213 2.64 -0.63 -16.40
CA SER A 213 3.07 -0.19 -15.08
C SER A 213 3.07 1.34 -14.90
N ALA A 214 2.96 2.11 -15.98
CA ALA A 214 2.81 3.57 -15.95
C ALA A 214 1.33 4.02 -15.85
N SER A 215 0.36 3.10 -15.95
CA SER A 215 -1.06 3.43 -15.86
C SER A 215 -1.42 3.96 -14.47
N ARG A 216 -2.35 4.91 -14.43
CA ARG A 216 -2.85 5.54 -13.21
C ARG A 216 -4.32 5.23 -13.01
N ALA A 217 -4.69 4.82 -11.81
CA ALA A 217 -6.08 4.66 -11.41
C ALA A 217 -6.40 5.52 -10.19
N ALA A 218 -7.55 6.15 -10.18
CA ALA A 218 -8.11 6.81 -9.02
C ALA A 218 -9.38 6.07 -8.59
N LEU A 219 -9.47 5.81 -7.29
CA LEU A 219 -10.62 5.16 -6.68
C LEU A 219 -11.25 6.10 -5.64
N LEU A 220 -12.50 6.49 -5.85
CA LEU A 220 -13.27 7.30 -4.90
C LEU A 220 -14.20 6.40 -4.11
N THR A 221 -14.06 6.41 -2.78
CA THR A 221 -14.83 5.56 -1.85
C THR A 221 -15.62 6.41 -0.87
N GLY A 222 -16.91 6.05 -0.65
CA GLY A 222 -17.88 6.83 0.11
C GLY A 222 -17.78 6.70 1.63
N PRO A 223 -18.49 7.59 2.35
CA PRO A 223 -18.66 7.50 3.80
C PRO A 223 -19.71 6.44 4.16
N GLU A 224 -19.86 6.13 5.46
CA GLU A 224 -20.86 5.16 5.96
C GLU A 224 -22.30 5.50 5.59
N GLY A 225 -22.61 6.77 5.34
CA GLY A 225 -23.93 7.23 4.90
C GLY A 225 -24.14 7.16 3.38
N GLY A 226 -23.16 6.65 2.62
CA GLY A 226 -23.19 6.63 1.16
C GLY A 226 -23.13 8.03 0.54
N TRP A 227 -23.23 8.09 -0.77
CA TRP A 227 -23.21 9.31 -1.56
C TRP A 227 -24.60 9.97 -1.65
N THR A 228 -24.65 11.28 -1.82
CA THR A 228 -25.87 11.99 -2.20
C THR A 228 -26.06 11.96 -3.72
N ASP A 229 -27.30 12.21 -4.17
CA ASP A 229 -27.58 12.25 -5.61
C ASP A 229 -26.82 13.38 -6.32
N GLY A 230 -26.60 14.50 -5.61
CA GLY A 230 -25.76 15.60 -6.10
C GLY A 230 -24.30 15.17 -6.33
N GLU A 231 -23.70 14.44 -5.37
CA GLU A 231 -22.36 13.91 -5.50
C GLU A 231 -22.25 12.91 -6.66
N ARG A 232 -23.24 12.03 -6.84
CA ARG A 232 -23.29 11.10 -7.98
C ARG A 232 -23.34 11.83 -9.32
N GLN A 233 -24.16 12.86 -9.45
CA GLN A 233 -24.25 13.66 -10.66
C GLN A 233 -22.94 14.39 -10.95
N LEU A 234 -22.32 14.99 -9.96
CA LEU A 234 -21.02 15.67 -10.11
C LEU A 234 -19.90 14.68 -10.50
N ALA A 235 -19.84 13.51 -9.90
CA ALA A 235 -18.87 12.48 -10.24
C ALA A 235 -19.06 12.00 -11.68
N ALA A 236 -20.29 11.73 -12.12
CA ALA A 236 -20.62 11.33 -13.48
C ALA A 236 -20.23 12.43 -14.49
N ALA A 237 -20.58 13.69 -14.22
CA ALA A 237 -20.22 14.84 -15.05
C ALA A 237 -18.70 15.02 -15.16
N ALA A 238 -17.94 14.69 -14.11
CA ALA A 238 -16.49 14.71 -14.09
C ALA A 238 -15.86 13.46 -14.75
N GLY A 239 -16.67 12.52 -15.26
CA GLY A 239 -16.21 11.31 -15.96
C GLY A 239 -15.70 10.20 -15.04
N TRP A 240 -16.14 10.17 -13.79
CA TRP A 240 -15.90 9.02 -12.91
C TRP A 240 -16.87 7.90 -13.26
N GLN A 241 -16.32 6.70 -13.40
CA GLN A 241 -17.09 5.50 -13.74
C GLN A 241 -17.68 4.87 -12.47
N PRO A 242 -19.00 4.77 -12.33
CA PRO A 242 -19.60 4.08 -11.20
C PRO A 242 -19.30 2.57 -11.29
N VAL A 243 -18.94 1.98 -10.14
CA VAL A 243 -18.63 0.56 -10.00
C VAL A 243 -19.13 0.04 -8.66
N SER A 244 -19.45 -1.25 -8.57
CA SER A 244 -19.89 -1.90 -7.33
C SER A 244 -19.02 -3.09 -6.96
N LEU A 245 -19.09 -3.52 -5.70
CA LEU A 245 -18.42 -4.72 -5.19
C LEU A 245 -19.38 -5.91 -5.00
N GLY A 246 -20.61 -5.78 -5.48
CA GLY A 246 -21.62 -6.82 -5.36
C GLY A 246 -22.83 -6.38 -4.53
N PRO A 247 -23.76 -7.31 -4.22
CA PRO A 247 -25.07 -6.98 -3.66
C PRO A 247 -25.06 -6.69 -2.16
N GLN A 248 -23.96 -6.99 -1.45
CA GLN A 248 -23.88 -6.75 -0.01
C GLN A 248 -23.43 -5.33 0.29
N VAL A 249 -24.08 -4.68 1.28
CA VAL A 249 -23.62 -3.42 1.83
C VAL A 249 -22.36 -3.68 2.67
N LEU A 250 -21.26 -3.09 2.26
CA LEU A 250 -19.99 -3.18 2.96
C LEU A 250 -19.76 -1.94 3.83
N ARG A 251 -19.04 -2.09 4.93
CA ARG A 251 -18.51 -0.92 5.64
C ARG A 251 -17.54 -0.16 4.76
N ALA A 252 -17.44 1.15 4.93
CA ALA A 252 -16.59 2.02 4.09
C ALA A 252 -15.13 1.55 4.03
N GLU A 253 -14.55 1.16 5.17
CA GLU A 253 -13.20 0.60 5.24
C GLU A 253 -13.06 -0.73 4.50
N THR A 254 -14.05 -1.63 4.62
CA THR A 254 -14.06 -2.90 3.90
C THR A 254 -14.18 -2.68 2.40
N ALA A 255 -15.06 -1.77 1.98
CA ALA A 255 -15.27 -1.44 0.59
C ALA A 255 -13.98 -0.87 -0.06
N ALA A 256 -13.31 0.07 0.60
CA ALA A 256 -12.06 0.64 0.12
C ALA A 256 -10.97 -0.43 -0.06
N ILE A 257 -10.73 -1.25 0.96
CA ILE A 257 -9.71 -2.30 0.95
C ILE A 257 -9.99 -3.34 -0.14
N THR A 258 -11.26 -3.79 -0.23
CA THR A 258 -11.68 -4.79 -1.23
C THR A 258 -11.52 -4.24 -2.64
N ALA A 259 -11.96 -3.00 -2.90
CA ALA A 259 -11.85 -2.41 -4.23
C ALA A 259 -10.38 -2.27 -4.67
N ILE A 260 -9.49 -1.82 -3.80
CA ILE A 260 -8.05 -1.74 -4.08
C ILE A 260 -7.49 -3.13 -4.42
N ALA A 261 -7.79 -4.14 -3.61
CA ALA A 261 -7.33 -5.50 -3.83
C ALA A 261 -7.81 -6.07 -5.19
N VAL A 262 -9.08 -5.82 -5.55
CA VAL A 262 -9.64 -6.24 -6.84
C VAL A 262 -8.94 -5.53 -8.00
N ILE A 263 -8.72 -4.22 -7.91
CA ILE A 263 -8.03 -3.44 -8.95
C ILE A 263 -6.62 -3.99 -9.17
N ILE A 264 -5.83 -4.13 -8.12
CA ILE A 264 -4.44 -4.59 -8.21
C ILE A 264 -4.37 -5.99 -8.81
N ASN A 265 -5.17 -6.93 -8.28
CA ASN A 265 -5.14 -8.32 -8.79
C ASN A 265 -5.61 -8.42 -10.25
N ALA A 266 -6.60 -7.64 -10.66
CA ALA A 266 -7.02 -7.59 -12.06
C ALA A 266 -5.97 -6.95 -12.99
N TRP A 267 -5.03 -6.17 -12.44
CA TRP A 267 -3.96 -5.53 -13.21
C TRP A 267 -2.77 -6.46 -13.46
N ILE A 268 -2.47 -7.34 -12.51
CA ILE A 268 -1.35 -8.29 -12.60
C ILE A 268 -1.75 -9.65 -13.20
N ALA A 269 -3.06 -9.88 -13.38
CA ALA A 269 -3.60 -11.09 -14.03
C ALA A 269 -3.59 -10.95 -15.55
#